data_2090735d4a6088ec238f3708b946288f
#
_entry.id   2090735d4a6088ec238f3708b946288f
#
_cell.length_a   1.000
_cell.length_b   1.000
_cell.length_c   1.000
_cell.angle_alpha   90.00
_cell.angle_beta   90.00
_cell.angle_gamma   90.00
#
_symmetry.space_group_name_H-M   'P 1'
#
loop_
_entity.id
_entity.type
_entity.pdbx_description
1 polymer ?
#
loop_
_entity_poly.entity_id
_entity_poly.type
_entity_poly.pdbx_seq_one_letter_code
_entity_poly.pdbx_strand_id
1 'polypeptide(L)'
;MGTFRAIRIDKADKGTTTALAQFDEAELMEGDVTVRVEWSTLNYKDGLAVTGRAPVVRRFPMIAGIDLAGTVEQSSHPQWKAGDKVICTGWGMGETQLGAYAEKARVKGDWLVRVPDGMSTREAMAIGTAGFTAMLAVLALEKHGLTPKDGPVVVSGAAGGVGSVASAVLSKLGYHVIASTGRMSEAGYLRDLGAAEVIDRSELSGPAKPLAKERWAGGIDSVGSTTLANVLSMTKYAGAVAACGLAAGMDLPSSVAPFILRGVCLLGIDSVMCPIELRKAAWSRLASDLDRGKLAEITHEIGLDQVIDAGVKILAGQVRGRIVVKIL
;
A
#
# COMPACT_ATOMS: atom_id res chain seq x y z
N MET A 1 -10.77 11.88 31.25
CA MET A 1 -9.84 11.28 30.28
C MET A 1 -10.01 9.78 30.41
N GLY A 2 -10.13 9.09 29.31
CA GLY A 2 -10.38 7.64 29.27
C GLY A 2 -9.19 6.88 28.71
N THR A 3 -9.23 5.57 28.87
CA THR A 3 -8.29 4.66 28.18
C THR A 3 -9.01 3.97 27.03
N PHE A 4 -8.25 3.52 26.03
CA PHE A 4 -8.73 2.78 24.88
C PHE A 4 -7.74 1.68 24.49
N ARG A 5 -8.21 0.67 23.78
CA ARG A 5 -7.36 -0.45 23.33
C ARG A 5 -6.50 -0.04 22.14
N ALA A 6 -5.22 -0.45 22.17
CA ALA A 6 -4.27 -0.21 21.09
C ALA A 6 -3.21 -1.31 20.99
N ILE A 7 -2.64 -1.52 19.81
CA ILE A 7 -1.41 -2.30 19.63
C ILE A 7 -0.23 -1.37 19.94
N ARG A 8 0.31 -1.54 21.14
CA ARG A 8 1.43 -0.77 21.68
C ARG A 8 2.76 -1.46 21.42
N ILE A 9 3.72 -0.67 20.96
CA ILE A 9 5.12 -1.08 20.80
C ILE A 9 5.97 -0.29 21.78
N ASP A 10 6.69 -0.99 22.64
CA ASP A 10 7.62 -0.43 23.59
C ASP A 10 9.05 -0.79 23.24
N LYS A 11 10.00 0.05 23.67
CA LYS A 11 11.43 -0.25 23.58
C LYS A 11 11.78 -1.26 24.66
N ALA A 12 12.48 -2.32 24.28
CA ALA A 12 13.03 -3.31 25.20
C ALA A 12 14.56 -3.20 25.26
N ASP A 13 15.19 -3.89 26.20
CA ASP A 13 16.66 -3.96 26.32
C ASP A 13 17.30 -4.45 25.02
N LYS A 14 16.65 -5.40 24.37
CA LYS A 14 16.98 -5.86 23.01
C LYS A 14 15.74 -5.81 22.13
N GLY A 15 15.74 -4.91 21.13
CA GLY A 15 14.65 -4.79 20.17
C GLY A 15 13.42 -4.08 20.73
N THR A 16 12.24 -4.63 20.48
CA THR A 16 10.94 -4.06 20.85
C THR A 16 10.00 -5.16 21.38
N THR A 17 9.05 -4.77 22.22
CA THR A 17 7.91 -5.60 22.62
C THR A 17 6.64 -5.02 22.04
N THR A 18 5.74 -5.89 21.61
CA THR A 18 4.45 -5.49 21.01
C THR A 18 3.33 -6.25 21.68
N ALA A 19 2.29 -5.54 22.13
CA ALA A 19 1.13 -6.13 22.78
C ALA A 19 -0.14 -5.31 22.52
N LEU A 20 -1.29 -5.97 22.61
CA LEU A 20 -2.57 -5.29 22.79
C LEU A 20 -2.65 -4.78 24.22
N ALA A 21 -2.80 -3.49 24.41
CA ALA A 21 -2.75 -2.82 25.71
C ALA A 21 -3.79 -1.69 25.80
N GLN A 22 -4.03 -1.22 27.02
CA GLN A 22 -4.73 0.04 27.26
C GLN A 22 -3.77 1.21 27.05
N PHE A 23 -4.24 2.26 26.40
CA PHE A 23 -3.50 3.48 26.13
C PHE A 23 -4.29 4.66 26.67
N ASP A 24 -3.61 5.62 27.33
CA ASP A 24 -4.28 6.79 27.90
C ASP A 24 -4.51 7.84 26.81
N GLU A 25 -5.72 8.39 26.75
CA GLU A 25 -6.08 9.45 25.81
C GLU A 25 -5.23 10.73 26.01
N ALA A 26 -4.71 10.94 27.23
CA ALA A 26 -3.80 12.04 27.52
C ALA A 26 -2.42 11.88 26.84
N GLU A 27 -2.03 10.67 26.49
CA GLU A 27 -0.76 10.38 25.79
C GLU A 27 -0.86 10.54 24.26
N LEU A 28 -2.07 10.80 23.72
CA LEU A 28 -2.23 11.08 22.31
C LEU A 28 -1.42 12.33 21.92
N MET A 29 -0.71 12.22 20.80
CA MET A 29 0.09 13.32 20.25
C MET A 29 -0.76 14.51 19.84
N GLU A 30 -0.12 15.65 19.62
CA GLU A 30 -0.77 16.86 19.12
C GLU A 30 -1.42 16.61 17.75
N GLY A 31 -2.61 17.17 17.60
CA GLY A 31 -3.43 17.12 16.40
C GLY A 31 -4.73 17.87 16.66
N ASP A 32 -5.36 18.32 15.61
CA ASP A 32 -6.57 19.14 15.65
C ASP A 32 -7.86 18.36 15.30
N VAL A 33 -7.71 17.05 14.97
CA VAL A 33 -8.83 16.13 14.74
C VAL A 33 -8.63 14.83 15.52
N THR A 34 -9.61 14.48 16.34
CA THR A 34 -9.69 13.17 17.00
C THR A 34 -10.69 12.29 16.23
N VAL A 35 -10.25 11.12 15.83
CA VAL A 35 -11.01 10.15 15.04
C VAL A 35 -11.29 8.91 15.89
N ARG A 36 -12.54 8.49 15.94
CA ARG A 36 -12.94 7.16 16.36
C ARG A 36 -12.66 6.20 15.20
N VAL A 37 -11.65 5.37 15.37
CA VAL A 37 -11.18 4.46 14.33
C VAL A 37 -12.13 3.26 14.23
N GLU A 38 -12.70 3.05 13.06
CA GLU A 38 -13.60 1.93 12.81
C GLU A 38 -12.83 0.76 12.20
N TRP A 39 -11.95 1.07 11.25
CA TRP A 39 -11.16 0.12 10.50
C TRP A 39 -9.73 0.63 10.29
N SER A 40 -8.82 -0.32 10.26
CA SER A 40 -7.45 -0.17 9.78
C SER A 40 -7.15 -1.25 8.75
N THR A 41 -5.91 -1.38 8.32
CA THR A 41 -5.50 -2.42 7.38
C THR A 41 -4.06 -2.85 7.66
N LEU A 42 -3.71 -4.09 7.29
CA LEU A 42 -2.36 -4.61 7.46
C LEU A 42 -1.54 -4.43 6.19
N ASN A 43 -0.42 -3.75 6.31
CA ASN A 43 0.58 -3.58 5.26
C ASN A 43 1.91 -4.27 5.64
N TYR A 44 2.79 -4.46 4.67
CA TYR A 44 4.13 -5.03 4.89
C TYR A 44 4.92 -4.24 5.95
N LYS A 45 4.82 -2.90 5.92
CA LYS A 45 5.45 -2.00 6.89
C LYS A 45 4.94 -2.23 8.31
N ASP A 46 3.63 -2.45 8.47
CA ASP A 46 3.05 -2.77 9.78
C ASP A 46 3.59 -4.10 10.31
N GLY A 47 3.72 -5.11 9.43
CA GLY A 47 4.36 -6.37 9.78
C GLY A 47 5.79 -6.18 10.30
N LEU A 48 6.59 -5.35 9.64
CA LEU A 48 7.95 -5.01 10.10
C LEU A 48 7.92 -4.33 11.47
N ALA A 49 7.00 -3.38 11.69
CA ALA A 49 6.88 -2.63 12.94
C ALA A 49 6.47 -3.54 14.11
N VAL A 50 5.37 -4.29 13.97
CA VAL A 50 4.83 -5.12 15.08
C VAL A 50 5.72 -6.32 15.43
N THR A 51 6.57 -6.77 14.51
CA THR A 51 7.54 -7.86 14.75
C THR A 51 8.93 -7.37 15.12
N GLY A 52 9.20 -6.06 15.02
CA GLY A 52 10.53 -5.50 15.27
C GLY A 52 11.62 -5.95 14.28
N ARG A 53 11.24 -6.50 13.11
CA ARG A 53 12.21 -7.02 12.12
C ARG A 53 12.97 -5.94 11.34
N ALA A 54 12.49 -4.70 11.39
CA ALA A 54 13.18 -3.54 10.83
C ALA A 54 12.91 -2.31 11.72
N PRO A 55 13.79 -1.30 11.72
CA PRO A 55 13.67 -0.10 12.55
C PRO A 55 12.63 0.88 11.97
N VAL A 56 11.38 0.42 11.80
CA VAL A 56 10.27 1.24 11.33
C VAL A 56 9.89 2.27 12.39
N VAL A 57 9.75 1.82 13.65
CA VAL A 57 9.36 2.66 14.78
C VAL A 57 10.54 3.51 15.23
N ARG A 58 10.36 4.82 15.26
CA ARG A 58 11.41 5.80 15.60
C ARG A 58 11.19 6.52 16.92
N ARG A 59 10.05 6.26 17.56
CA ARG A 59 9.64 6.84 18.84
C ARG A 59 8.95 5.78 19.69
N PHE A 60 9.14 5.81 21.01
CA PHE A 60 8.52 4.89 21.96
C PHE A 60 7.93 5.66 23.16
N PRO A 61 6.78 5.22 23.72
CA PRO A 61 5.95 4.16 23.19
C PRO A 61 5.31 4.55 21.85
N MET A 62 4.95 3.55 21.02
CA MET A 62 4.30 3.77 19.72
C MET A 62 3.01 2.95 19.65
N ILE A 63 1.96 3.51 19.05
CA ILE A 63 0.82 2.75 18.56
C ILE A 63 1.12 2.38 17.11
N ALA A 64 1.08 1.07 16.78
CA ALA A 64 1.28 0.60 15.42
C ALA A 64 0.11 0.96 14.49
N GLY A 65 0.29 0.73 13.17
CA GLY A 65 -0.75 0.92 12.15
C GLY A 65 -0.61 2.22 11.37
N ILE A 66 -0.38 2.11 10.06
CA ILE A 66 -0.12 3.28 9.19
C ILE A 66 -1.37 3.82 8.49
N ASP A 67 -2.53 3.19 8.67
CA ASP A 67 -3.78 3.51 8.00
C ASP A 67 -4.95 3.55 8.96
N LEU A 68 -5.90 4.46 8.75
CA LEU A 68 -7.21 4.46 9.40
C LEU A 68 -8.33 4.89 8.46
N ALA A 69 -9.52 4.37 8.74
CA ALA A 69 -10.79 4.99 8.39
C ALA A 69 -11.72 4.97 9.60
N GLY A 70 -12.46 6.04 9.78
CA GLY A 70 -13.34 6.19 10.92
C GLY A 70 -14.14 7.47 10.87
N THR A 71 -14.75 7.79 12.01
CA THR A 71 -15.60 8.96 12.17
C THR A 71 -14.93 9.99 13.08
N VAL A 72 -14.92 11.25 12.67
CA VAL A 72 -14.43 12.35 13.48
C VAL A 72 -15.27 12.47 14.75
N GLU A 73 -14.64 12.41 15.92
CA GLU A 73 -15.29 12.65 17.22
C GLU A 73 -15.22 14.12 17.61
N GLN A 74 -14.04 14.73 17.44
CA GLN A 74 -13.78 16.13 17.80
C GLN A 74 -12.86 16.76 16.75
N SER A 75 -13.07 18.03 16.44
CA SER A 75 -12.23 18.79 15.55
C SER A 75 -12.21 20.27 15.91
N SER A 76 -11.01 20.86 15.85
CA SER A 76 -10.80 22.30 15.77
C SER A 76 -10.36 22.73 14.37
N HIS A 77 -10.17 21.79 13.45
CA HIS A 77 -9.80 22.07 12.06
C HIS A 77 -11.01 22.58 11.25
N PRO A 78 -10.86 23.66 10.45
CA PRO A 78 -12.01 24.32 9.79
C PRO A 78 -12.75 23.45 8.77
N GLN A 79 -12.09 22.43 8.20
CA GLN A 79 -12.68 21.55 7.16
C GLN A 79 -13.40 20.33 7.74
N TRP A 80 -13.22 20.02 9.03
CA TRP A 80 -13.73 18.79 9.64
C TRP A 80 -14.64 19.07 10.83
N LYS A 81 -15.70 18.29 10.95
CA LYS A 81 -16.64 18.34 12.08
C LYS A 81 -16.96 16.93 12.56
N ALA A 82 -17.45 16.84 13.79
CA ALA A 82 -17.94 15.58 14.35
C ALA A 82 -18.97 14.92 13.42
N GLY A 83 -18.84 13.62 13.21
CA GLY A 83 -19.65 12.82 12.30
C GLY A 83 -19.10 12.67 10.88
N ASP A 84 -18.11 13.46 10.46
CA ASP A 84 -17.46 13.28 9.16
C ASP A 84 -16.71 11.96 9.09
N LYS A 85 -16.86 11.22 7.97
CA LYS A 85 -16.11 10.00 7.72
C LYS A 85 -14.82 10.31 6.96
N VAL A 86 -13.71 9.85 7.51
CA VAL A 86 -12.36 10.23 7.07
C VAL A 86 -11.44 9.02 6.88
N ILE A 87 -10.44 9.24 6.04
CA ILE A 87 -9.32 8.33 5.76
C ILE A 87 -8.03 9.07 6.11
N CYS A 88 -7.10 8.39 6.75
CA CYS A 88 -5.71 8.81 6.85
C CYS A 88 -4.78 7.64 6.52
N THR A 89 -3.84 7.86 5.62
CA THR A 89 -2.82 6.86 5.23
C THR A 89 -1.45 7.52 5.19
N GLY A 90 -0.42 6.86 5.70
CA GLY A 90 0.95 7.38 5.69
C GLY A 90 1.21 8.48 6.74
N TRP A 91 1.82 9.59 6.35
CA TRP A 91 2.16 10.74 7.20
C TRP A 91 3.03 10.40 8.43
N GLY A 92 3.73 9.26 8.40
CA GLY A 92 4.55 8.79 9.51
C GLY A 92 3.75 8.15 10.65
N MET A 93 2.46 7.84 10.45
CA MET A 93 1.68 7.07 11.42
C MET A 93 2.33 5.69 11.64
N GLY A 94 2.39 5.25 12.90
CA GLY A 94 3.08 4.02 13.29
C GLY A 94 4.62 4.08 13.22
N GLU A 95 5.20 5.23 12.84
CA GLU A 95 6.65 5.44 12.72
C GLU A 95 7.16 6.54 13.66
N THR A 96 6.73 7.78 13.41
CA THR A 96 7.05 9.00 14.17
C THR A 96 5.82 9.60 14.83
N GLN A 97 4.64 9.28 14.32
CA GLN A 97 3.34 9.65 14.84
C GLN A 97 2.63 8.38 15.35
N LEU A 98 1.82 8.52 16.40
CA LEU A 98 1.01 7.39 16.89
C LEU A 98 0.13 6.88 15.76
N GLY A 99 0.11 5.56 15.60
CA GLY A 99 -0.61 4.88 14.54
C GLY A 99 -2.09 4.61 14.86
N ALA A 100 -2.69 3.73 14.08
CA ALA A 100 -4.13 3.55 14.03
C ALA A 100 -4.62 2.13 14.35
N TYR A 101 -3.78 1.24 14.84
CA TYR A 101 -4.26 0.02 15.48
C TYR A 101 -4.72 0.36 16.90
N ALA A 102 -5.74 1.20 16.98
CA ALA A 102 -6.28 1.76 18.21
C ALA A 102 -7.72 2.24 18.01
N GLU A 103 -8.51 2.24 19.06
CA GLU A 103 -9.91 2.70 19.02
C GLU A 103 -10.01 4.21 18.77
N LYS A 104 -8.95 4.98 19.10
CA LYS A 104 -8.84 6.41 18.86
C LYS A 104 -7.51 6.79 18.24
N ALA A 105 -7.52 7.78 17.36
CA ALA A 105 -6.34 8.41 16.82
C ALA A 105 -6.52 9.94 16.82
N ARG A 106 -5.45 10.69 17.15
CA ARG A 106 -5.42 12.14 17.00
C ARG A 106 -4.41 12.50 15.93
N VAL A 107 -4.88 13.22 14.90
CA VAL A 107 -4.11 13.51 13.68
C VAL A 107 -4.31 14.99 13.29
N LYS A 108 -3.45 15.45 12.36
CA LYS A 108 -3.66 16.77 11.74
C LYS A 108 -4.76 16.66 10.70
N GLY A 109 -5.70 17.59 10.69
CA GLY A 109 -6.80 17.62 9.74
C GLY A 109 -6.35 17.74 8.28
N ASP A 110 -5.20 18.39 8.03
CA ASP A 110 -4.57 18.47 6.70
C ASP A 110 -4.14 17.11 6.12
N TRP A 111 -4.05 16.06 6.94
CA TRP A 111 -3.69 14.71 6.49
C TRP A 111 -4.89 13.90 6.02
N LEU A 112 -6.09 14.37 6.37
CA LEU A 112 -7.32 13.62 6.16
C LEU A 112 -7.88 13.79 4.74
N VAL A 113 -8.43 12.69 4.25
CA VAL A 113 -9.27 12.68 3.04
C VAL A 113 -10.66 12.22 3.44
N ARG A 114 -11.69 12.84 2.87
CA ARG A 114 -13.08 12.39 3.06
C ARG A 114 -13.24 11.00 2.43
N VAL A 115 -13.92 10.09 3.09
CA VAL A 115 -14.34 8.83 2.47
C VAL A 115 -15.19 9.16 1.25
N PRO A 116 -14.87 8.66 0.06
CA PRO A 116 -15.65 8.91 -1.16
C PRO A 116 -17.11 8.47 -1.00
N ASP A 117 -18.02 9.21 -1.63
CA ASP A 117 -19.45 8.93 -1.56
C ASP A 117 -19.77 7.48 -1.97
N GLY A 118 -20.64 6.86 -1.21
CA GLY A 118 -21.05 5.48 -1.42
C GLY A 118 -19.99 4.42 -1.03
N MET A 119 -18.80 4.80 -0.56
CA MET A 119 -17.79 3.90 -0.02
C MET A 119 -17.92 3.80 1.50
N SER A 120 -17.82 2.60 2.05
CA SER A 120 -17.74 2.39 3.49
C SER A 120 -16.32 2.59 4.02
N THR A 121 -16.18 2.85 5.33
CA THR A 121 -14.87 2.90 6.01
C THR A 121 -14.12 1.55 5.91
N ARG A 122 -14.85 0.43 5.87
CA ARG A 122 -14.29 -0.90 5.64
C ARG A 122 -13.68 -1.01 4.23
N GLU A 123 -14.41 -0.61 3.19
CA GLU A 123 -13.89 -0.62 1.81
C GLU A 123 -12.70 0.32 1.65
N ALA A 124 -12.74 1.50 2.29
CA ALA A 124 -11.60 2.41 2.31
C ALA A 124 -10.35 1.72 2.89
N MET A 125 -10.48 0.92 3.94
CA MET A 125 -9.35 0.18 4.51
C MET A 125 -9.01 -1.10 3.75
N ALA A 126 -9.93 -1.69 3.01
CA ALA A 126 -9.61 -2.74 2.03
C ALA A 126 -8.67 -2.19 0.95
N ILE A 127 -8.88 -0.97 0.50
CA ILE A 127 -7.95 -0.22 -0.36
C ILE A 127 -6.67 0.11 0.42
N GLY A 128 -6.76 0.89 1.49
CA GLY A 128 -5.66 1.32 2.35
C GLY A 128 -4.47 1.92 1.59
N THR A 129 -3.33 1.97 2.25
CA THR A 129 -2.06 2.42 1.64
C THR A 129 -1.70 1.59 0.41
N ALA A 130 -1.96 0.29 0.39
CA ALA A 130 -1.58 -0.56 -0.74
C ALA A 130 -2.36 -0.22 -2.02
N GLY A 131 -3.69 -0.08 -1.93
CA GLY A 131 -4.51 0.32 -3.08
C GLY A 131 -4.28 1.77 -3.49
N PHE A 132 -4.08 2.65 -2.51
CA PHE A 132 -3.69 4.04 -2.76
C PHE A 132 -2.36 4.12 -3.53
N THR A 133 -1.34 3.36 -3.13
CA THR A 133 -0.05 3.27 -3.83
C THR A 133 -0.21 2.74 -5.26
N ALA A 134 -1.05 1.72 -5.45
CA ALA A 134 -1.36 1.18 -6.78
C ALA A 134 -1.95 2.26 -7.69
N MET A 135 -2.89 3.07 -7.19
CA MET A 135 -3.49 4.16 -7.97
C MET A 135 -2.48 5.27 -8.25
N LEU A 136 -1.62 5.63 -7.30
CA LEU A 136 -0.54 6.59 -7.56
C LEU A 136 0.39 6.12 -8.68
N ALA A 137 0.71 4.82 -8.72
CA ALA A 137 1.49 4.22 -9.80
C ALA A 137 0.77 4.31 -11.15
N VAL A 138 -0.54 4.01 -11.20
CA VAL A 138 -1.35 4.16 -12.41
C VAL A 138 -1.35 5.62 -12.89
N LEU A 139 -1.63 6.57 -12.00
CA LEU A 139 -1.61 8.01 -12.33
C LEU A 139 -0.25 8.49 -12.85
N ALA A 140 0.84 7.96 -12.30
CA ALA A 140 2.20 8.30 -12.76
C ALA A 140 2.47 7.75 -14.17
N LEU A 141 2.04 6.52 -14.47
CA LEU A 141 2.14 5.93 -15.81
C LEU A 141 1.28 6.68 -16.83
N GLU A 142 0.04 7.02 -16.50
CA GLU A 142 -0.85 7.83 -17.35
C GLU A 142 -0.25 9.24 -17.60
N LYS A 143 0.29 9.89 -16.57
CA LYS A 143 0.97 11.19 -16.69
C LYS A 143 2.21 11.12 -17.58
N HIS A 144 2.92 9.99 -17.58
CA HIS A 144 4.02 9.73 -18.51
C HIS A 144 3.53 9.61 -19.96
N GLY A 145 2.27 9.35 -20.19
CA GLY A 145 1.64 9.17 -21.49
C GLY A 145 1.34 7.72 -21.86
N LEU A 146 1.51 6.78 -20.93
CA LEU A 146 1.20 5.37 -21.17
C LEU A 146 -0.30 5.17 -21.34
N THR A 147 -0.70 4.48 -22.42
CA THR A 147 -2.07 4.12 -22.74
C THR A 147 -2.22 2.61 -22.99
N PRO A 148 -3.43 2.05 -22.93
CA PRO A 148 -3.66 0.63 -23.23
C PRO A 148 -3.18 0.18 -24.63
N LYS A 149 -3.03 1.12 -25.57
CA LYS A 149 -2.59 0.82 -26.95
C LYS A 149 -1.08 0.61 -27.09
N ASP A 150 -0.28 1.04 -26.12
CA ASP A 150 1.19 0.97 -26.21
C ASP A 150 1.71 -0.45 -25.96
N GLY A 151 0.92 -1.28 -25.30
CA GLY A 151 1.22 -2.69 -25.06
C GLY A 151 0.99 -3.14 -23.63
N PRO A 152 1.50 -4.33 -23.27
CA PRO A 152 1.30 -4.89 -21.95
C PRO A 152 1.93 -4.05 -20.84
N VAL A 153 1.35 -4.16 -19.63
CA VAL A 153 1.90 -3.62 -18.38
C VAL A 153 2.18 -4.78 -17.44
N VAL A 154 3.43 -4.89 -16.97
CA VAL A 154 3.79 -5.91 -15.98
C VAL A 154 3.53 -5.41 -14.55
N VAL A 155 2.99 -6.28 -13.69
CA VAL A 155 2.80 -6.03 -12.26
C VAL A 155 3.60 -7.06 -11.49
N SER A 156 4.65 -6.64 -10.77
CA SER A 156 5.42 -7.53 -9.91
C SER A 156 4.77 -7.67 -8.52
N GLY A 157 4.98 -8.78 -7.85
CA GLY A 157 4.34 -9.05 -6.58
C GLY A 157 2.80 -9.05 -6.69
N ALA A 158 2.28 -9.49 -7.82
CA ALA A 158 0.89 -9.34 -8.23
C ALA A 158 -0.14 -9.91 -7.25
N ALA A 159 0.19 -10.98 -6.51
CA ALA A 159 -0.69 -11.57 -5.51
C ALA A 159 -0.67 -10.85 -4.14
N GLY A 160 0.16 -9.82 -3.98
CA GLY A 160 0.21 -8.97 -2.78
C GLY A 160 -0.81 -7.83 -2.83
N GLY A 161 -0.85 -7.01 -1.76
CA GLY A 161 -1.84 -5.94 -1.62
C GLY A 161 -1.80 -4.91 -2.75
N VAL A 162 -0.63 -4.35 -3.07
CA VAL A 162 -0.45 -3.39 -4.17
C VAL A 162 -0.74 -4.05 -5.51
N GLY A 163 -0.13 -5.22 -5.76
CA GLY A 163 -0.23 -5.90 -7.04
C GLY A 163 -1.65 -6.34 -7.39
N SER A 164 -2.43 -6.81 -6.41
CA SER A 164 -3.83 -7.21 -6.63
C SER A 164 -4.70 -6.02 -7.04
N VAL A 165 -4.59 -4.89 -6.33
CA VAL A 165 -5.35 -3.68 -6.69
C VAL A 165 -4.86 -3.10 -8.02
N ALA A 166 -3.53 -3.04 -8.25
CA ALA A 166 -2.98 -2.57 -9.52
C ALA A 166 -3.49 -3.39 -10.71
N SER A 167 -3.51 -4.73 -10.59
CA SER A 167 -4.01 -5.61 -11.64
C SER A 167 -5.50 -5.37 -11.92
N ALA A 168 -6.31 -5.24 -10.87
CA ALA A 168 -7.75 -4.99 -11.02
C ALA A 168 -8.04 -3.63 -11.67
N VAL A 169 -7.36 -2.56 -11.24
CA VAL A 169 -7.52 -1.21 -11.79
C VAL A 169 -7.04 -1.16 -13.23
N LEU A 170 -5.82 -1.61 -13.53
CA LEU A 170 -5.27 -1.60 -14.90
C LEU A 170 -6.16 -2.39 -15.88
N SER A 171 -6.64 -3.57 -15.46
CA SER A 171 -7.55 -4.38 -16.28
C SER A 171 -8.86 -3.64 -16.57
N LYS A 172 -9.46 -2.99 -15.56
CA LYS A 172 -10.70 -2.19 -15.75
C LYS A 172 -10.49 -1.00 -16.68
N LEU A 173 -9.27 -0.41 -16.66
CA LEU A 173 -8.87 0.67 -17.56
C LEU A 173 -8.49 0.18 -18.98
N GLY A 174 -8.58 -1.12 -19.25
CA GLY A 174 -8.35 -1.70 -20.57
C GLY A 174 -6.88 -2.05 -20.87
N TYR A 175 -5.99 -2.01 -19.89
CA TYR A 175 -4.60 -2.45 -20.09
C TYR A 175 -4.49 -3.98 -20.15
N HIS A 176 -3.60 -4.47 -21.00
CA HIS A 176 -3.18 -5.88 -21.01
C HIS A 176 -2.19 -6.13 -19.86
N VAL A 177 -2.67 -6.73 -18.77
CA VAL A 177 -1.88 -6.93 -17.55
C VAL A 177 -1.13 -8.25 -17.60
N ILE A 178 0.20 -8.21 -17.38
CA ILE A 178 1.05 -9.38 -17.12
C ILE A 178 1.34 -9.41 -15.62
N ALA A 179 0.78 -10.38 -14.91
CA ALA A 179 0.95 -10.52 -13.46
C ALA A 179 2.12 -11.45 -13.12
N SER A 180 3.16 -10.95 -12.44
CA SER A 180 4.29 -11.75 -11.98
C SER A 180 4.10 -12.15 -10.51
N THR A 181 4.17 -13.46 -10.24
CA THR A 181 3.98 -14.02 -8.90
C THR A 181 4.99 -15.14 -8.60
N GLY A 182 5.40 -15.27 -7.35
CA GLY A 182 6.16 -16.43 -6.88
C GLY A 182 5.29 -17.60 -6.43
N ARG A 183 3.96 -17.45 -6.53
CA ARG A 183 2.98 -18.48 -6.16
C ARG A 183 2.09 -18.77 -7.36
N MET A 184 2.53 -19.66 -8.24
CA MET A 184 1.77 -20.02 -9.44
C MET A 184 0.43 -20.70 -9.12
N SER A 185 0.25 -21.22 -7.92
CA SER A 185 -1.06 -21.65 -7.40
C SER A 185 -2.10 -20.53 -7.35
N GLU A 186 -1.67 -19.26 -7.32
CA GLU A 186 -2.54 -18.08 -7.36
C GLU A 186 -2.85 -17.60 -8.79
N ALA A 187 -2.47 -18.35 -9.83
CA ALA A 187 -2.71 -17.92 -11.21
C ALA A 187 -4.19 -17.75 -11.54
N GLY A 188 -5.07 -18.60 -11.02
CA GLY A 188 -6.53 -18.45 -11.15
C GLY A 188 -7.01 -17.13 -10.57
N TYR A 189 -6.67 -16.87 -9.31
CA TYR A 189 -6.96 -15.60 -8.62
C TYR A 189 -6.50 -14.37 -9.40
N LEU A 190 -5.29 -14.40 -9.97
CA LEU A 190 -4.77 -13.26 -10.73
C LEU A 190 -5.53 -13.03 -12.05
N ARG A 191 -5.99 -14.12 -12.70
CA ARG A 191 -6.86 -14.02 -13.88
C ARG A 191 -8.24 -13.48 -13.54
N ASP A 192 -8.81 -13.87 -12.40
CA ASP A 192 -10.09 -13.35 -11.90
C ASP A 192 -10.00 -11.83 -11.63
N LEU A 193 -8.83 -11.34 -11.19
CA LEU A 193 -8.54 -9.91 -11.08
C LEU A 193 -8.40 -9.20 -12.42
N GLY A 194 -8.25 -9.95 -13.52
CA GLY A 194 -8.17 -9.44 -14.87
C GLY A 194 -6.78 -9.47 -15.50
N ALA A 195 -5.83 -10.21 -14.91
CA ALA A 195 -4.55 -10.46 -15.56
C ALA A 195 -4.76 -11.28 -16.83
N ALA A 196 -4.30 -10.77 -17.97
CA ALA A 196 -4.36 -11.46 -19.26
C ALA A 196 -3.29 -12.56 -19.34
N GLU A 197 -2.15 -12.35 -18.68
CA GLU A 197 -1.05 -13.30 -18.57
C GLU A 197 -0.55 -13.39 -17.13
N VAL A 198 -0.15 -14.59 -16.70
CA VAL A 198 0.50 -14.81 -15.41
C VAL A 198 1.84 -15.48 -15.65
N ILE A 199 2.91 -14.89 -15.12
CA ILE A 199 4.28 -15.39 -15.23
C ILE A 199 4.86 -15.74 -13.87
N ASP A 200 5.73 -16.72 -13.83
CA ASP A 200 6.50 -17.03 -12.63
C ASP A 200 7.55 -15.95 -12.38
N ARG A 201 7.70 -15.53 -11.12
CA ARG A 201 8.71 -14.51 -10.74
C ARG A 201 10.14 -14.93 -11.05
N SER A 202 10.42 -16.22 -11.23
CA SER A 202 11.74 -16.72 -11.60
C SER A 202 12.21 -16.15 -12.95
N GLU A 203 11.27 -15.76 -13.83
CA GLU A 203 11.60 -15.07 -15.08
C GLU A 203 12.25 -13.69 -14.86
N LEU A 204 12.07 -13.10 -13.66
CA LEU A 204 12.58 -11.78 -13.26
C LEU A 204 13.63 -11.85 -12.13
N SER A 205 14.08 -13.03 -11.73
CA SER A 205 14.94 -13.20 -10.55
C SER A 205 16.43 -13.41 -10.85
N GLY A 206 16.79 -13.69 -12.11
CA GLY A 206 18.18 -13.81 -12.55
C GLY A 206 18.88 -12.46 -12.71
N PRO A 207 20.21 -12.43 -12.87
CA PRO A 207 20.96 -11.20 -13.15
C PRO A 207 20.39 -10.47 -14.37
N ALA A 208 20.07 -9.20 -14.21
CA ALA A 208 19.49 -8.39 -15.28
C ALA A 208 20.53 -8.13 -16.39
N LYS A 209 20.13 -8.35 -17.64
CA LYS A 209 20.92 -7.90 -18.79
C LYS A 209 20.81 -6.37 -18.91
N PRO A 210 21.84 -5.67 -19.42
CA PRO A 210 21.75 -4.24 -19.69
C PRO A 210 20.52 -3.88 -20.55
N LEU A 211 20.25 -4.67 -21.60
CA LEU A 211 19.05 -4.64 -22.44
C LEU A 211 18.64 -6.08 -22.76
N ALA A 212 17.43 -6.45 -22.38
CA ALA A 212 16.80 -7.70 -22.78
C ALA A 212 15.81 -7.46 -23.94
N LYS A 213 15.20 -8.53 -24.43
CA LYS A 213 14.12 -8.42 -25.43
C LYS A 213 12.96 -7.62 -24.84
N GLU A 214 12.49 -6.64 -25.58
CA GLU A 214 11.32 -5.83 -25.21
C GLU A 214 10.07 -6.69 -25.04
N ARG A 215 9.32 -6.46 -23.96
CA ARG A 215 8.16 -7.29 -23.61
C ARG A 215 6.92 -6.44 -23.24
N TRP A 216 7.08 -5.39 -22.45
CA TRP A 216 6.00 -4.56 -21.97
C TRP A 216 6.27 -3.05 -22.16
N ALA A 217 5.20 -2.27 -22.33
CA ALA A 217 5.28 -0.82 -22.46
C ALA A 217 5.43 -0.12 -21.11
N GLY A 218 4.99 -0.76 -20.02
CA GLY A 218 5.10 -0.21 -18.68
C GLY A 218 5.12 -1.27 -17.59
N GLY A 219 5.35 -0.83 -16.35
CA GLY A 219 5.34 -1.73 -15.20
C GLY A 219 4.98 -1.03 -13.89
N ILE A 220 4.43 -1.81 -12.94
CA ILE A 220 4.29 -1.43 -11.53
C ILE A 220 5.07 -2.43 -10.71
N ASP A 221 6.11 -1.97 -10.03
CA ASP A 221 7.00 -2.82 -9.24
C ASP A 221 6.87 -2.54 -7.74
N SER A 222 6.52 -3.58 -6.99
CA SER A 222 6.48 -3.60 -5.53
C SER A 222 7.56 -4.46 -4.88
N VAL A 223 8.46 -5.03 -5.69
CA VAL A 223 9.45 -6.02 -5.25
C VAL A 223 10.84 -5.41 -5.10
N GLY A 224 11.25 -4.56 -6.05
CA GLY A 224 12.58 -3.94 -6.02
C GLY A 224 13.70 -4.85 -6.48
N SER A 225 14.95 -4.44 -6.20
CA SER A 225 16.20 -5.19 -6.46
C SER A 225 16.26 -5.78 -7.87
N THR A 226 16.68 -7.02 -8.00
CA THR A 226 16.84 -7.75 -9.27
C THR A 226 15.54 -7.82 -10.09
N THR A 227 14.37 -7.91 -9.44
CA THR A 227 13.08 -7.90 -10.14
C THR A 227 12.88 -6.59 -10.90
N LEU A 228 13.06 -5.46 -10.23
CA LEU A 228 12.94 -4.14 -10.85
C LEU A 228 13.95 -3.95 -11.98
N ALA A 229 15.20 -4.40 -11.79
CA ALA A 229 16.25 -4.35 -12.82
C ALA A 229 15.85 -5.13 -14.09
N ASN A 230 15.28 -6.32 -13.94
CA ASN A 230 14.77 -7.11 -15.07
C ASN A 230 13.56 -6.47 -15.74
N VAL A 231 12.62 -5.90 -14.95
CA VAL A 231 11.48 -5.16 -15.50
C VAL A 231 11.94 -4.00 -16.37
N LEU A 232 12.89 -3.19 -15.90
CA LEU A 232 13.47 -2.07 -16.65
C LEU A 232 14.16 -2.54 -17.93
N SER A 233 14.97 -3.61 -17.83
CA SER A 233 15.71 -4.19 -18.96
C SER A 233 14.81 -4.68 -20.09
N MET A 234 13.58 -5.14 -19.79
CA MET A 234 12.58 -5.66 -20.73
C MET A 234 11.53 -4.62 -21.15
N THR A 235 11.62 -3.39 -20.63
CA THR A 235 10.69 -2.32 -21.01
C THR A 235 10.97 -1.84 -22.43
N LYS A 236 9.91 -1.64 -23.20
CA LYS A 236 9.95 -1.12 -24.57
C LYS A 236 10.47 0.31 -24.62
N TYR A 237 10.84 0.75 -25.83
CA TYR A 237 11.25 2.12 -26.11
C TYR A 237 10.20 3.13 -25.58
N ALA A 238 10.69 4.18 -24.91
CA ALA A 238 9.89 5.24 -24.26
C ALA A 238 8.87 4.75 -23.22
N GLY A 239 9.01 3.52 -22.71
CA GLY A 239 8.15 2.99 -21.66
C GLY A 239 8.50 3.52 -20.27
N ALA A 240 7.66 3.23 -19.27
CA ALA A 240 7.86 3.67 -17.90
C ALA A 240 7.56 2.59 -16.86
N VAL A 241 8.30 2.59 -15.76
CA VAL A 241 8.11 1.68 -14.64
C VAL A 241 7.92 2.48 -13.35
N ALA A 242 6.79 2.29 -12.69
CA ALA A 242 6.48 2.86 -11.40
C ALA A 242 7.00 1.93 -10.29
N ALA A 243 7.98 2.38 -9.51
CA ALA A 243 8.58 1.64 -8.41
C ALA A 243 8.00 2.14 -7.08
N CYS A 244 7.38 1.24 -6.31
CA CYS A 244 6.70 1.57 -5.06
C CYS A 244 7.02 0.64 -3.89
N GLY A 245 7.89 -0.36 -4.08
CA GLY A 245 8.24 -1.30 -3.02
C GLY A 245 9.65 -1.86 -3.12
N LEU A 246 10.08 -2.51 -2.05
CA LEU A 246 11.43 -3.02 -1.87
C LEU A 246 11.44 -4.38 -1.13
N ALA A 247 10.42 -5.21 -1.39
CA ALA A 247 10.24 -6.46 -0.65
C ALA A 247 11.41 -7.46 -0.83
N ALA A 248 12.13 -7.42 -1.97
CA ALA A 248 13.30 -8.24 -2.22
C ALA A 248 14.64 -7.52 -1.95
N GLY A 249 14.63 -6.19 -1.76
CA GLY A 249 15.82 -5.40 -1.45
C GLY A 249 15.72 -3.95 -1.88
N MET A 250 16.62 -3.11 -1.37
CA MET A 250 16.70 -1.67 -1.65
C MET A 250 17.65 -1.32 -2.79
N ASP A 251 18.49 -2.26 -3.19
CA ASP A 251 19.44 -2.11 -4.28
C ASP A 251 18.73 -2.12 -5.63
N LEU A 252 19.40 -1.57 -6.64
CA LEU A 252 18.97 -1.62 -8.04
C LEU A 252 20.15 -2.10 -8.91
N PRO A 253 20.36 -3.41 -9.06
CA PRO A 253 21.46 -3.97 -9.85
C PRO A 253 21.16 -3.88 -11.36
N SER A 254 21.10 -2.66 -11.86
CA SER A 254 20.80 -2.32 -13.26
C SER A 254 21.96 -1.54 -13.89
N SER A 255 21.85 -1.25 -15.18
CA SER A 255 22.73 -0.33 -15.91
C SER A 255 21.95 0.89 -16.38
N VAL A 256 22.65 1.89 -16.91
CA VAL A 256 22.00 3.05 -17.51
C VAL A 256 21.42 2.77 -18.92
N ALA A 257 21.70 1.59 -19.49
CA ALA A 257 21.33 1.27 -20.87
C ALA A 257 19.81 1.37 -21.16
N PRO A 258 18.88 0.91 -20.32
CA PRO A 258 17.44 1.10 -20.56
C PRO A 258 17.08 2.57 -20.67
N PHE A 259 17.69 3.41 -19.87
CA PHE A 259 17.40 4.86 -19.80
C PHE A 259 17.93 5.60 -21.03
N ILE A 260 19.19 5.42 -21.40
CA ILE A 260 19.84 6.18 -22.49
C ILE A 260 19.57 5.59 -23.89
N LEU A 261 19.35 4.27 -24.02
CA LEU A 261 19.20 3.62 -25.32
C LEU A 261 17.75 3.34 -25.69
N ARG A 262 16.83 3.31 -24.70
CA ARG A 262 15.38 3.14 -24.92
C ARG A 262 14.53 4.25 -24.34
N GLY A 263 15.11 5.26 -23.69
CA GLY A 263 14.35 6.32 -23.06
C GLY A 263 13.39 5.86 -21.97
N VAL A 264 13.66 4.70 -21.34
CA VAL A 264 12.81 4.16 -20.28
C VAL A 264 12.85 5.10 -19.08
N CYS A 265 11.70 5.37 -18.47
CA CYS A 265 11.58 6.15 -17.26
C CYS A 265 11.33 5.28 -16.03
N LEU A 266 12.09 5.53 -14.96
CA LEU A 266 11.83 4.98 -13.64
C LEU A 266 11.13 6.04 -12.79
N LEU A 267 9.88 5.76 -12.39
CA LEU A 267 9.00 6.67 -11.67
C LEU A 267 8.91 6.23 -10.21
N GLY A 268 9.44 7.01 -9.28
CA GLY A 268 9.33 6.76 -7.84
C GLY A 268 7.94 7.11 -7.33
N ILE A 269 7.34 6.20 -6.56
CA ILE A 269 6.01 6.36 -5.98
C ILE A 269 6.12 6.43 -4.46
N ASP A 270 5.96 7.63 -3.90
CA ASP A 270 5.85 7.85 -2.46
C ASP A 270 4.39 8.04 -2.04
N SER A 271 3.87 7.10 -1.27
CA SER A 271 2.53 7.17 -0.67
C SER A 271 2.53 7.73 0.76
N VAL A 272 3.71 7.90 1.38
CA VAL A 272 3.82 8.37 2.77
C VAL A 272 3.60 9.88 2.85
N MET A 273 4.40 10.66 2.11
CA MET A 273 4.35 12.12 2.11
C MET A 273 3.68 12.69 0.85
N CYS A 274 2.90 11.86 0.15
CA CYS A 274 2.17 12.27 -1.04
C CYS A 274 1.34 13.55 -0.79
N PRO A 275 1.47 14.59 -1.63
CA PRO A 275 0.70 15.82 -1.50
C PRO A 275 -0.80 15.59 -1.46
N ILE A 276 -1.51 16.40 -0.67
CA ILE A 276 -2.95 16.20 -0.39
C ILE A 276 -3.83 16.22 -1.65
N GLU A 277 -3.52 17.06 -2.62
CA GLU A 277 -4.32 17.14 -3.86
C GLU A 277 -4.15 15.89 -4.74
N LEU A 278 -2.94 15.36 -4.84
CA LEU A 278 -2.71 14.09 -5.55
C LEU A 278 -3.36 12.92 -4.80
N ARG A 279 -3.35 12.97 -3.47
CA ARG A 279 -4.03 12.00 -2.62
C ARG A 279 -5.54 12.00 -2.85
N LYS A 280 -6.18 13.18 -2.86
CA LYS A 280 -7.62 13.32 -3.19
C LYS A 280 -7.94 12.79 -4.59
N ALA A 281 -7.10 13.13 -5.58
CA ALA A 281 -7.27 12.62 -6.95
C ALA A 281 -7.19 11.09 -7.01
N ALA A 282 -6.22 10.48 -6.33
CA ALA A 282 -6.09 9.03 -6.29
C ALA A 282 -7.29 8.35 -5.60
N TRP A 283 -7.79 8.88 -4.49
CA TRP A 283 -8.97 8.34 -3.82
C TRP A 283 -10.24 8.49 -4.66
N SER A 284 -10.40 9.60 -5.39
CA SER A 284 -11.48 9.78 -6.34
C SER A 284 -11.44 8.75 -7.47
N ARG A 285 -10.25 8.50 -8.04
CA ARG A 285 -10.03 7.49 -9.08
C ARG A 285 -10.28 6.06 -8.57
N LEU A 286 -9.87 5.75 -7.35
CA LEU A 286 -10.16 4.45 -6.74
C LEU A 286 -11.64 4.21 -6.57
N ALA A 287 -12.42 5.23 -6.24
CA ALA A 287 -13.87 5.11 -6.11
C ALA A 287 -14.56 4.78 -7.44
N SER A 288 -14.04 5.27 -8.58
CA SER A 288 -14.59 5.03 -9.92
C SER A 288 -13.97 3.83 -10.64
N ASP A 289 -12.66 3.64 -10.50
CA ASP A 289 -11.88 2.75 -11.36
C ASP A 289 -11.57 1.38 -10.73
N LEU A 290 -11.83 1.20 -9.43
CA LEU A 290 -11.71 -0.10 -8.78
C LEU A 290 -13.06 -0.81 -8.72
N ASP A 291 -13.11 -2.06 -9.18
CA ASP A 291 -14.29 -2.90 -9.04
C ASP A 291 -14.47 -3.34 -7.59
N ARG A 292 -15.62 -3.00 -6.99
CA ARG A 292 -15.91 -3.31 -5.58
C ARG A 292 -16.13 -4.80 -5.32
N GLY A 293 -16.65 -5.53 -6.31
CA GLY A 293 -16.78 -7.00 -6.23
C GLY A 293 -15.39 -7.62 -6.09
N LYS A 294 -14.47 -7.25 -6.98
CA LYS A 294 -13.07 -7.70 -6.91
C LYS A 294 -12.39 -7.27 -5.60
N LEU A 295 -12.63 -6.03 -5.13
CA LEU A 295 -12.11 -5.58 -3.85
C LEU A 295 -12.62 -6.45 -2.68
N ALA A 296 -13.89 -6.81 -2.68
CA ALA A 296 -14.46 -7.69 -1.65
C ALA A 296 -13.83 -9.09 -1.67
N GLU A 297 -13.64 -9.67 -2.86
CA GLU A 297 -13.04 -11.01 -3.04
C GLU A 297 -11.59 -11.09 -2.55
N ILE A 298 -10.81 -10.01 -2.69
CA ILE A 298 -9.41 -9.99 -2.25
C ILE A 298 -9.23 -9.64 -0.77
N THR A 299 -10.32 -9.29 -0.05
CA THR A 299 -10.25 -8.71 1.30
C THR A 299 -10.61 -9.74 2.35
N HIS A 300 -9.68 -9.96 3.29
CA HIS A 300 -9.89 -10.77 4.49
C HIS A 300 -9.99 -9.86 5.72
N GLU A 301 -10.83 -10.23 6.67
CA GLU A 301 -11.05 -9.45 7.89
C GLU A 301 -10.44 -10.17 9.09
N ILE A 302 -9.78 -9.38 9.96
CA ILE A 302 -9.25 -9.82 11.25
C ILE A 302 -9.63 -8.83 12.36
N GLY A 303 -9.58 -9.28 13.61
CA GLY A 303 -9.67 -8.40 14.77
C GLY A 303 -8.34 -7.74 15.13
N LEU A 304 -8.41 -6.73 15.99
CA LEU A 304 -7.23 -6.01 16.48
C LEU A 304 -6.24 -6.93 17.23
N ASP A 305 -6.74 -7.92 17.96
CA ASP A 305 -5.96 -8.93 18.69
C ASP A 305 -5.16 -9.87 17.78
N GLN A 306 -5.52 -9.98 16.51
CA GLN A 306 -4.87 -10.87 15.53
C GLN A 306 -3.75 -10.19 14.72
N VAL A 307 -3.57 -8.88 14.89
CA VAL A 307 -2.64 -8.07 14.07
C VAL A 307 -1.19 -8.55 14.16
N ILE A 308 -0.73 -8.93 15.36
CA ILE A 308 0.66 -9.34 15.57
C ILE A 308 0.97 -10.63 14.80
N ASP A 309 0.10 -11.63 14.90
CA ASP A 309 0.24 -12.90 14.17
C ASP A 309 0.11 -12.71 12.65
N ALA A 310 -0.81 -11.86 12.22
CA ALA A 310 -0.96 -11.51 10.82
C ALA A 310 0.29 -10.76 10.28
N GLY A 311 0.95 -9.96 11.13
CA GLY A 311 2.23 -9.31 10.84
C GLY A 311 3.35 -10.31 10.55
N VAL A 312 3.40 -11.43 11.26
CA VAL A 312 4.35 -12.51 10.97
C VAL A 312 4.06 -13.16 9.61
N LYS A 313 2.78 -13.45 9.34
CA LYS A 313 2.35 -14.11 8.10
C LYS A 313 2.60 -13.25 6.85
N ILE A 314 2.37 -11.93 6.91
CA ILE A 314 2.62 -11.05 5.76
C ILE A 314 4.09 -11.00 5.40
N LEU A 315 4.98 -10.97 6.39
CA LEU A 315 6.44 -10.99 6.17
C LEU A 315 6.94 -12.33 5.63
N ALA A 316 6.23 -13.41 5.93
CA ALA A 316 6.49 -14.74 5.38
C ALA A 316 5.95 -14.93 3.94
N GLY A 317 5.30 -13.89 3.36
CA GLY A 317 4.69 -13.96 2.03
C GLY A 317 3.44 -14.86 1.97
N GLN A 318 2.82 -15.15 3.10
CA GLN A 318 1.66 -16.05 3.20
C GLN A 318 0.31 -15.34 3.05
N VAL A 319 0.34 -14.01 2.94
CA VAL A 319 -0.88 -13.20 2.75
C VAL A 319 -1.13 -12.99 1.25
N ARG A 320 -2.37 -13.23 0.82
CA ARG A 320 -2.90 -12.91 -0.51
C ARG A 320 -3.86 -11.72 -0.38
N GLY A 321 -3.80 -10.80 -1.35
CA GLY A 321 -4.73 -9.67 -1.40
C GLY A 321 -4.59 -8.71 -0.22
N ARG A 322 -5.71 -8.41 0.45
CA ARG A 322 -5.80 -7.40 1.50
C ARG A 322 -6.28 -7.99 2.82
N ILE A 323 -5.75 -7.48 3.91
CA ILE A 323 -6.28 -7.73 5.25
C ILE A 323 -6.77 -6.40 5.81
N VAL A 324 -8.06 -6.32 6.16
CA VAL A 324 -8.63 -5.23 6.94
C VAL A 324 -8.66 -5.62 8.41
N VAL A 325 -8.42 -4.66 9.26
CA VAL A 325 -8.41 -4.84 10.72
C VAL A 325 -9.63 -4.13 11.29
N LYS A 326 -10.56 -4.91 11.85
CA LYS A 326 -11.69 -4.36 12.58
C LYS A 326 -11.22 -3.85 13.93
N ILE A 327 -11.46 -2.58 14.21
CA ILE A 327 -11.05 -1.93 15.45
C ILE A 327 -12.23 -1.91 16.45
N LEU A 328 -13.42 -1.54 15.97
CA LEU A 328 -14.66 -1.44 16.75
C LEU A 328 -15.74 -2.39 16.25
#